data_fe9983f86d294ceb3c06254409db1370
#
_entry.id   fe9983f86d294ceb3c06254409db1370
#
_cell.length_a   1.000
_cell.length_b   1.000
_cell.length_c   1.000
_cell.angle_alpha   90.00
_cell.angle_beta   90.00
_cell.angle_gamma   90.00
#
_symmetry.space_group_name_H-M   'P 1'
#
loop_
_entity.id
_entity.type
_entity.pdbx_description
1 polymer ?
#
loop_
_entity_poly.entity_id
_entity_poly.type
_entity_poly.pdbx_seq_one_letter_code
_entity_poly.pdbx_strand_id
1 'polypeptide(L)'
;MSVKIGNNQRLRADIIKYLHYKKALSLPDLSKLTQRSLPLVTSTVNSLIADKYIKKKGLAPSTGGRRPLMFLINPAKQKYIVAVAMDQLITQLVIFNLANEIVLPLQLLDLNISEDEQAVGKLITFINSSIQKSGFERTSLIGIGIGTPGLVNAEKGINNSYLPTPNGANLGDYLMKDLNLPVFIDNDSSLITLAELHFGKAEGMQDALVVNVGWGTGLGMIIKGSLYRGSTGYAGEFSHIPLSKTNNLCSCGKRGCLEVDTSLWVMVEKAKAALAEGVESSMKKLFKDKSKHFGDHFLDAVIQQDPLAISILSAGCFQLGKGLSTLIHILNPECIVLSGRGARAGKMLLPSIQQAINEFCIPRIADQTTITLSTLADNAELLAAASLVVENSQFE
;
A
#
# COMPACT_ATOMS: atom_id res chain seq x y z
N MET A 1 -0.17 22.19 18.10
CA MET A 1 -0.66 23.54 17.70
C MET A 1 -0.94 23.54 16.21
N SER A 2 -2.21 23.60 15.80
CA SER A 2 -2.57 23.66 14.37
C SER A 2 -2.26 25.09 13.88
N VAL A 3 -1.17 25.21 13.13
CA VAL A 3 -0.87 26.45 12.40
C VAL A 3 -1.99 26.67 11.38
N LYS A 4 -2.69 27.82 11.45
CA LYS A 4 -3.68 28.19 10.43
C LYS A 4 -2.96 28.36 9.10
N ILE A 5 -3.02 27.34 8.27
CA ILE A 5 -2.46 27.35 6.91
C ILE A 5 -3.21 28.40 6.10
N GLY A 6 -2.49 29.33 5.49
CA GLY A 6 -3.09 30.31 4.60
C GLY A 6 -3.74 29.65 3.39
N ASN A 7 -4.90 30.13 2.94
CA ASN A 7 -5.64 29.57 1.81
C ASN A 7 -4.77 29.35 0.55
N ASN A 8 -3.75 30.16 0.36
CA ASN A 8 -2.84 30.08 -0.78
C ASN A 8 -1.83 28.90 -0.65
N GLN A 9 -1.29 28.66 0.55
CA GLN A 9 -0.40 27.52 0.82
C GLN A 9 -1.15 26.19 0.64
N ARG A 10 -2.39 26.11 1.11
CA ARG A 10 -3.23 24.93 0.93
C ARG A 10 -3.48 24.64 -0.55
N LEU A 11 -3.78 25.65 -1.37
CA LEU A 11 -3.97 25.45 -2.81
C LEU A 11 -2.68 25.01 -3.51
N ARG A 12 -1.50 25.51 -3.09
CA ARG A 12 -0.20 25.05 -3.61
C ARG A 12 0.00 23.55 -3.34
N ALA A 13 -0.24 23.12 -2.10
CA ALA A 13 -0.13 21.71 -1.71
C ALA A 13 -1.12 20.83 -2.49
N ASP A 14 -2.38 21.24 -2.63
CA ASP A 14 -3.41 20.52 -3.39
C ASP A 14 -3.01 20.36 -4.87
N ILE A 15 -2.47 21.40 -5.51
CA ILE A 15 -2.02 21.33 -6.91
C ILE A 15 -0.85 20.34 -7.06
N ILE A 16 0.14 20.36 -6.16
CA ILE A 16 1.27 19.43 -6.19
C ILE A 16 0.76 18.00 -5.98
N LYS A 17 -0.13 17.77 -5.03
CA LYS A 17 -0.76 16.49 -4.76
C LYS A 17 -1.49 15.94 -6.00
N TYR A 18 -2.34 16.72 -6.64
CA TYR A 18 -3.05 16.26 -7.85
C TYR A 18 -2.09 15.95 -9.00
N LEU A 19 -1.04 16.75 -9.19
CA LEU A 19 -0.03 16.48 -10.22
C LEU A 19 0.84 15.25 -9.88
N HIS A 20 1.09 14.99 -8.60
CA HIS A 20 1.77 13.78 -8.15
C HIS A 20 0.98 12.50 -8.52
N TYR A 21 -0.37 12.54 -8.37
CA TYR A 21 -1.23 11.40 -8.70
C TYR A 21 -1.51 11.26 -10.20
N LYS A 22 -1.83 12.36 -10.87
CA LYS A 22 -2.34 12.35 -12.26
C LYS A 22 -1.28 12.56 -13.33
N LYS A 23 -0.01 12.66 -12.96
CA LYS A 23 1.16 12.87 -13.82
C LYS A 23 1.14 14.17 -14.64
N ALA A 24 0.02 14.57 -15.22
CA ALA A 24 -0.10 15.84 -15.93
C ALA A 24 -1.55 16.31 -15.96
N LEU A 25 -1.79 17.60 -15.69
CA LEU A 25 -3.11 18.24 -15.66
C LEU A 25 -3.07 19.59 -16.36
N SER A 26 -4.22 20.00 -16.92
CA SER A 26 -4.43 21.35 -17.44
C SER A 26 -4.93 22.31 -16.35
N LEU A 27 -4.91 23.62 -16.59
CA LEU A 27 -5.49 24.60 -15.67
C LEU A 27 -7.00 24.35 -15.41
N PRO A 28 -7.83 24.04 -16.43
CA PRO A 28 -9.22 23.66 -16.18
C PRO A 28 -9.37 22.42 -15.28
N ASP A 29 -8.54 21.37 -15.49
CA ASP A 29 -8.59 20.17 -14.64
C ASP A 29 -8.23 20.51 -13.20
N LEU A 30 -7.17 21.28 -13.00
CA LEU A 30 -6.75 21.74 -11.67
C LEU A 30 -7.82 22.60 -10.99
N SER A 31 -8.48 23.49 -11.75
CA SER A 31 -9.59 24.32 -11.24
C SER A 31 -10.77 23.44 -10.78
N LYS A 32 -11.12 22.42 -11.55
CA LYS A 32 -12.18 21.45 -11.19
C LYS A 32 -11.80 20.62 -9.95
N LEU A 33 -10.60 20.08 -9.91
CA LEU A 33 -10.14 19.20 -8.83
C LEU A 33 -9.97 19.96 -7.51
N THR A 34 -9.45 21.20 -7.55
CA THR A 34 -9.26 22.03 -6.37
C THR A 34 -10.53 22.78 -5.94
N GLN A 35 -11.58 22.76 -6.78
CA GLN A 35 -12.81 23.56 -6.59
C GLN A 35 -12.51 25.06 -6.41
N ARG A 36 -11.50 25.59 -7.13
CA ARG A 36 -11.06 26.98 -7.07
C ARG A 36 -11.18 27.64 -8.44
N SER A 37 -11.33 28.97 -8.45
CA SER A 37 -11.47 29.74 -9.69
C SER A 37 -10.22 29.62 -10.57
N LEU A 38 -10.42 29.61 -11.88
CA LEU A 38 -9.34 29.52 -12.85
C LEU A 38 -8.26 30.61 -12.71
N PRO A 39 -8.59 31.90 -12.47
CA PRO A 39 -7.58 32.92 -12.22
C PRO A 39 -6.69 32.62 -11.01
N LEU A 40 -7.27 32.15 -9.89
CA LEU A 40 -6.51 31.81 -8.69
C LEU A 40 -5.59 30.62 -8.94
N VAL A 41 -6.10 29.55 -9.58
CA VAL A 41 -5.29 28.39 -9.96
C VAL A 41 -4.16 28.80 -10.91
N THR A 42 -4.44 29.66 -11.90
CA THR A 42 -3.43 30.16 -12.86
C THR A 42 -2.32 30.91 -12.12
N SER A 43 -2.67 31.81 -11.21
CA SER A 43 -1.69 32.55 -10.38
C SER A 43 -0.83 31.61 -9.56
N THR A 44 -1.45 30.62 -8.90
CA THR A 44 -0.74 29.62 -8.06
C THR A 44 0.17 28.73 -8.88
N VAL A 45 -0.28 28.24 -10.07
CA VAL A 45 0.56 27.44 -10.99
C VAL A 45 1.75 28.25 -11.48
N ASN A 46 1.58 29.55 -11.81
CA ASN A 46 2.69 30.42 -12.21
C ASN A 46 3.73 30.58 -11.08
N SER A 47 3.27 30.76 -9.85
CA SER A 47 4.16 30.79 -8.68
C SER A 47 4.93 29.46 -8.53
N LEU A 48 4.25 28.32 -8.65
CA LEU A 48 4.88 27.00 -8.58
C LEU A 48 5.88 26.75 -9.71
N ILE A 49 5.67 27.35 -10.89
CA ILE A 49 6.64 27.32 -12.00
C ILE A 49 7.87 28.18 -11.66
N ALA A 50 7.68 29.38 -11.11
CA ALA A 50 8.77 30.27 -10.68
C ALA A 50 9.63 29.57 -9.62
N ASP A 51 8.99 28.87 -8.67
CA ASP A 51 9.65 28.10 -7.61
C ASP A 51 10.20 26.74 -8.09
N LYS A 52 10.07 26.44 -9.40
CA LYS A 52 10.54 25.20 -10.07
C LYS A 52 9.90 23.90 -9.57
N TYR A 53 8.76 23.94 -8.89
CA TYR A 53 8.00 22.73 -8.53
C TYR A 53 7.29 22.11 -9.73
N ILE A 54 6.83 22.93 -10.67
CA ILE A 54 6.03 22.55 -11.83
C ILE A 54 6.72 23.02 -13.10
N LYS A 55 6.55 22.27 -14.19
CA LYS A 55 6.94 22.69 -15.54
C LYS A 55 5.82 22.45 -16.55
N LYS A 56 5.87 23.16 -17.68
CA LYS A 56 4.98 22.95 -18.84
C LYS A 56 5.38 21.66 -19.54
N LYS A 57 4.40 20.78 -19.85
CA LYS A 57 4.59 19.55 -20.62
C LYS A 57 4.41 19.74 -22.12
N GLY A 58 3.68 20.79 -22.51
CA GLY A 58 3.20 20.99 -23.88
C GLY A 58 1.67 20.86 -23.96
N LEU A 59 1.13 20.80 -25.18
CA LEU A 59 -0.31 20.72 -25.41
C LEU A 59 -0.82 19.28 -25.23
N ALA A 60 -2.05 19.13 -24.75
CA ALA A 60 -2.73 17.85 -24.65
C ALA A 60 -2.85 17.16 -26.02
N PRO A 61 -3.02 15.81 -26.08
CA PRO A 61 -3.39 15.11 -27.31
C PRO A 61 -4.63 15.75 -27.97
N SER A 62 -4.74 15.67 -29.28
CA SER A 62 -5.89 16.22 -30.00
C SER A 62 -7.12 15.35 -29.82
N THR A 63 -8.18 15.95 -29.31
CA THR A 63 -9.52 15.31 -29.19
C THR A 63 -10.60 16.10 -29.91
N GLY A 64 -10.21 17.05 -30.80
CA GLY A 64 -11.08 18.07 -31.38
C GLY A 64 -11.13 19.33 -30.52
N GLY A 65 -10.97 20.50 -31.17
CA GLY A 65 -10.96 21.79 -30.48
C GLY A 65 -9.58 22.26 -29.99
N ARG A 66 -9.55 23.40 -29.23
CA ARG A 66 -8.32 24.01 -28.74
C ARG A 66 -7.68 23.14 -27.64
N ARG A 67 -6.48 22.63 -27.91
CA ARG A 67 -5.72 21.81 -26.99
C ARG A 67 -5.22 22.61 -25.78
N PRO A 68 -5.55 22.22 -24.52
CA PRO A 68 -5.06 22.92 -23.36
C PRO A 68 -3.57 22.65 -23.13
N LEU A 69 -2.88 23.61 -22.51
CA LEU A 69 -1.51 23.44 -22.02
C LEU A 69 -1.53 22.57 -20.77
N MET A 70 -0.67 21.55 -20.75
CA MET A 70 -0.52 20.62 -19.64
C MET A 70 0.66 21.00 -18.75
N PHE A 71 0.52 20.73 -17.47
CA PHE A 71 1.53 20.95 -16.44
C PHE A 71 1.84 19.62 -15.75
N LEU A 72 3.08 19.47 -15.27
CA LEU A 72 3.53 18.30 -14.52
C LEU A 72 4.53 18.73 -13.44
N ILE A 73 4.76 17.86 -12.47
CA ILE A 73 5.82 18.02 -11.47
C ILE A 73 7.17 18.11 -12.22
N ASN A 74 8.00 19.04 -11.80
CA ASN A 74 9.36 19.16 -12.36
C ASN A 74 10.29 18.15 -11.67
N PRO A 75 10.77 17.09 -12.37
CA PRO A 75 11.65 16.09 -11.74
C PRO A 75 13.00 16.67 -11.32
N ALA A 76 13.42 17.79 -11.94
CA ALA A 76 14.66 18.47 -11.55
C ALA A 76 14.56 19.29 -10.25
N LYS A 77 13.35 19.38 -9.62
CA LYS A 77 13.22 19.96 -8.27
C LYS A 77 13.87 19.01 -7.28
N GLN A 78 14.95 19.44 -6.66
CA GLN A 78 15.71 18.66 -5.68
C GLN A 78 14.94 18.56 -4.35
N LYS A 79 13.79 17.88 -4.40
CA LYS A 79 12.97 17.52 -3.25
C LYS A 79 12.64 16.03 -3.33
N TYR A 80 12.92 15.32 -2.26
CA TYR A 80 12.90 13.86 -2.23
C TYR A 80 12.06 13.34 -1.06
N ILE A 81 11.57 12.13 -1.20
CA ILE A 81 10.71 11.45 -0.23
C ILE A 81 11.33 10.09 0.07
N VAL A 82 11.51 9.78 1.34
CA VAL A 82 11.89 8.44 1.78
C VAL A 82 10.62 7.63 1.97
N ALA A 83 10.48 6.55 1.21
CA ALA A 83 9.36 5.62 1.31
C ALA A 83 9.81 4.30 1.90
N VAL A 84 9.15 3.86 2.95
CA VAL A 84 9.44 2.61 3.67
C VAL A 84 8.19 1.74 3.65
N ALA A 85 8.36 0.48 3.27
CA ALA A 85 7.32 -0.54 3.31
C ALA A 85 7.81 -1.71 4.16
N MET A 86 7.02 -2.11 5.14
CA MET A 86 7.36 -3.16 6.09
C MET A 86 6.36 -4.30 6.03
N ASP A 87 6.83 -5.51 5.92
CA ASP A 87 6.07 -6.67 6.36
C ASP A 87 6.64 -7.19 7.71
N GLN A 88 6.17 -8.34 8.18
CA GLN A 88 6.64 -8.87 9.47
C GLN A 88 8.11 -9.29 9.47
N LEU A 89 8.74 -9.52 8.32
CA LEU A 89 10.09 -10.09 8.20
C LEU A 89 11.05 -9.20 7.43
N ILE A 90 10.53 -8.34 6.55
CA ILE A 90 11.35 -7.53 5.63
C ILE A 90 10.92 -6.08 5.70
N THR A 91 11.90 -5.20 5.72
CA THR A 91 11.70 -3.76 5.52
C THR A 91 12.34 -3.35 4.20
N GLN A 92 11.57 -2.67 3.37
CA GLN A 92 11.97 -2.14 2.08
C GLN A 92 12.06 -0.61 2.15
N LEU A 93 13.02 -0.03 1.47
CA LEU A 93 13.17 1.41 1.38
C LEU A 93 13.58 1.81 -0.03
N VAL A 94 12.93 2.84 -0.56
CA VAL A 94 13.35 3.58 -1.76
C VAL A 94 13.29 5.07 -1.48
N ILE A 95 14.01 5.88 -2.26
CA ILE A 95 13.83 7.32 -2.25
C ILE A 95 13.26 7.73 -3.61
N PHE A 96 12.16 8.48 -3.59
CA PHE A 96 11.52 9.06 -4.77
C PHE A 96 11.81 10.55 -4.87
N ASN A 97 11.81 11.08 -6.10
CA ASN A 97 11.54 12.51 -6.30
C ASN A 97 10.03 12.79 -6.29
N LEU A 98 9.62 14.05 -6.36
CA LEU A 98 8.20 14.43 -6.36
C LEU A 98 7.42 13.93 -7.59
N ALA A 99 8.09 13.54 -8.67
CA ALA A 99 7.48 12.99 -9.87
C ALA A 99 7.32 11.46 -9.84
N ASN A 100 7.50 10.81 -8.67
CA ASN A 100 7.47 9.35 -8.47
C ASN A 100 8.58 8.59 -9.23
N GLU A 101 9.70 9.23 -9.55
CA GLU A 101 10.86 8.56 -10.10
C GLU A 101 11.78 8.11 -8.97
N ILE A 102 12.22 6.85 -9.00
CA ILE A 102 13.15 6.28 -8.01
C ILE A 102 14.53 6.90 -8.21
N VAL A 103 15.07 7.54 -7.18
CA VAL A 103 16.40 8.17 -7.19
C VAL A 103 17.41 7.46 -6.28
N LEU A 104 16.95 6.71 -5.27
CA LEU A 104 17.73 5.66 -4.61
C LEU A 104 16.99 4.34 -4.85
N PRO A 105 17.65 3.34 -5.48
CA PRO A 105 17.03 2.05 -5.74
C PRO A 105 16.75 1.30 -4.43
N LEU A 106 15.96 0.24 -4.54
CA LEU A 106 15.50 -0.58 -3.43
C LEU A 106 16.64 -1.00 -2.50
N GLN A 107 16.47 -0.68 -1.23
CA GLN A 107 17.28 -1.17 -0.12
C GLN A 107 16.42 -2.16 0.68
N LEU A 108 17.04 -3.22 1.20
CA LEU A 108 16.37 -4.26 1.98
C LEU A 108 17.02 -4.38 3.35
N LEU A 109 16.20 -4.63 4.36
CA LEU A 109 16.60 -5.01 5.71
C LEU A 109 15.75 -6.21 6.14
N ASP A 110 16.40 -7.31 6.48
CA ASP A 110 15.77 -8.42 7.18
C ASP A 110 15.51 -7.99 8.63
N LEU A 111 14.25 -7.86 8.98
CA LEU A 111 13.81 -7.37 10.29
C LEU A 111 12.52 -8.05 10.72
N ASN A 112 12.60 -8.99 11.64
CA ASN A 112 11.42 -9.60 12.24
C ASN A 112 10.83 -8.65 13.30
N ILE A 113 9.86 -7.84 12.90
CA ILE A 113 9.24 -6.83 13.79
C ILE A 113 8.41 -7.43 14.92
N SER A 114 8.09 -8.73 14.85
CA SER A 114 7.31 -9.43 15.89
C SER A 114 8.17 -9.94 17.03
N GLU A 115 9.44 -10.24 16.78
CA GLU A 115 10.33 -10.91 17.74
C GLU A 115 11.54 -10.05 18.16
N ASP A 116 11.88 -9.06 17.34
CA ASP A 116 13.08 -8.25 17.58
C ASP A 116 12.76 -7.02 18.44
N GLU A 117 13.13 -7.10 19.72
CA GLU A 117 12.95 -6.00 20.68
C GLU A 117 13.68 -4.70 20.25
N GLN A 118 14.70 -4.80 19.40
CA GLN A 118 15.47 -3.67 18.90
C GLN A 118 14.96 -3.18 17.53
N ALA A 119 13.80 -3.64 17.06
CA ALA A 119 13.29 -3.37 15.72
C ALA A 119 13.25 -1.87 15.39
N VAL A 120 12.79 -1.02 16.31
CA VAL A 120 12.73 0.44 16.11
C VAL A 120 14.12 1.04 15.92
N GLY A 121 15.11 0.64 16.73
CA GLY A 121 16.49 1.12 16.61
C GLY A 121 17.15 0.68 15.30
N LYS A 122 16.91 -0.56 14.87
CA LYS A 122 17.39 -1.08 13.58
C LYS A 122 16.74 -0.36 12.41
N LEU A 123 15.44 -0.07 12.49
CA LEU A 123 14.73 0.72 11.48
C LEU A 123 15.33 2.13 11.33
N ILE A 124 15.58 2.83 12.44
CA ILE A 124 16.21 4.16 12.45
C ILE A 124 17.60 4.09 11.81
N THR A 125 18.40 3.11 12.19
CA THR A 125 19.75 2.91 11.63
C THR A 125 19.69 2.65 10.12
N PHE A 126 18.77 1.82 9.68
CA PHE A 126 18.56 1.48 8.27
C PHE A 126 18.15 2.71 7.45
N ILE A 127 17.19 3.51 7.94
CA ILE A 127 16.76 4.74 7.27
C ILE A 127 17.91 5.73 7.18
N ASN A 128 18.63 5.97 8.28
CA ASN A 128 19.77 6.90 8.30
C ASN A 128 20.88 6.47 7.33
N SER A 129 21.25 5.18 7.32
CA SER A 129 22.27 4.66 6.41
C SER A 129 21.85 4.76 4.94
N SER A 130 20.56 4.54 4.64
CA SER A 130 20.01 4.68 3.30
C SER A 130 20.01 6.14 2.83
N ILE A 131 19.65 7.08 3.70
CA ILE A 131 19.74 8.52 3.42
C ILE A 131 21.20 8.91 3.15
N GLN A 132 22.14 8.47 3.99
CA GLN A 132 23.57 8.74 3.80
C GLN A 132 24.06 8.17 2.46
N LYS A 133 23.69 6.94 2.12
CA LYS A 133 24.04 6.28 0.85
C LYS A 133 23.52 7.03 -0.37
N SER A 134 22.37 7.72 -0.25
CA SER A 134 21.81 8.51 -1.35
C SER A 134 22.63 9.75 -1.71
N GLY A 135 23.45 10.25 -0.78
CA GLY A 135 24.19 11.50 -0.94
C GLY A 135 23.35 12.77 -0.90
N PHE A 136 22.02 12.66 -0.61
CA PHE A 136 21.14 13.82 -0.53
C PHE A 136 21.29 14.55 0.79
N GLU A 137 21.29 15.89 0.73
CA GLU A 137 21.19 16.71 1.93
C GLU A 137 19.83 16.54 2.62
N ARG A 138 19.81 16.48 3.96
CA ARG A 138 18.56 16.34 4.72
C ARG A 138 17.54 17.46 4.44
N THR A 139 17.99 18.66 4.14
CA THR A 139 17.15 19.81 3.76
C THR A 139 16.40 19.62 2.44
N SER A 140 16.87 18.70 1.61
CA SER A 140 16.19 18.31 0.36
C SER A 140 15.14 17.22 0.56
N LEU A 141 15.13 16.54 1.72
CA LEU A 141 14.13 15.53 2.07
C LEU A 141 12.87 16.22 2.64
N ILE A 142 11.71 15.88 2.09
CA ILE A 142 10.41 16.43 2.52
C ILE A 142 9.92 15.68 3.77
N GLY A 143 10.14 14.38 3.82
CA GLY A 143 9.72 13.54 4.92
C GLY A 143 9.88 12.04 4.60
N ILE A 144 9.43 11.24 5.53
CA ILE A 144 9.48 9.78 5.51
C ILE A 144 8.06 9.26 5.63
N GLY A 145 7.63 8.44 4.67
CA GLY A 145 6.37 7.69 4.75
C GLY A 145 6.67 6.23 5.07
N ILE A 146 5.94 5.66 6.01
CA ILE A 146 6.16 4.28 6.48
C ILE A 146 4.84 3.52 6.42
N GLY A 147 4.81 2.44 5.62
CA GLY A 147 3.79 1.41 5.68
C GLY A 147 4.23 0.32 6.66
N THR A 148 3.35 -0.09 7.55
CA THR A 148 3.65 -1.15 8.54
C THR A 148 2.41 -1.99 8.81
N PRO A 149 2.54 -3.32 9.02
CA PRO A 149 1.42 -4.15 9.40
C PRO A 149 0.94 -3.82 10.82
N GLY A 150 -0.23 -4.31 11.17
CA GLY A 150 -0.83 -4.21 12.49
C GLY A 150 -1.87 -3.10 12.64
N LEU A 151 -2.34 -2.90 13.87
CA LEU A 151 -3.36 -1.91 14.22
C LEU A 151 -2.76 -0.51 14.28
N VAL A 152 -2.73 0.18 13.14
CA VAL A 152 -2.13 1.51 12.99
C VAL A 152 -3.19 2.59 13.03
N ASN A 153 -3.03 3.58 13.90
CA ASN A 153 -3.77 4.82 13.85
C ASN A 153 -2.91 5.88 13.15
N ALA A 154 -3.15 6.08 11.85
CA ALA A 154 -2.36 6.98 11.01
C ALA A 154 -2.42 8.45 11.47
N GLU A 155 -3.58 8.91 11.96
CA GLU A 155 -3.77 10.29 12.44
C GLU A 155 -2.89 10.59 13.66
N LYS A 156 -2.74 9.59 14.55
CA LYS A 156 -1.94 9.71 15.77
C LYS A 156 -0.50 9.22 15.60
N GLY A 157 -0.15 8.55 14.49
CA GLY A 157 1.17 7.95 14.29
C GLY A 157 1.48 6.82 15.28
N ILE A 158 0.48 5.99 15.65
CA ILE A 158 0.61 4.91 16.63
C ILE A 158 0.43 3.57 15.94
N ASN A 159 1.34 2.61 16.21
CA ASN A 159 1.13 1.19 15.91
C ASN A 159 0.94 0.44 17.22
N ASN A 160 -0.24 -0.17 17.41
CA ASN A 160 -0.58 -0.90 18.63
C ASN A 160 -0.17 -2.38 18.61
N SER A 161 0.34 -2.88 17.50
CA SER A 161 0.68 -4.29 17.33
C SER A 161 2.18 -4.54 17.33
N TYR A 162 2.95 -3.64 16.69
CA TYR A 162 4.37 -3.81 16.44
C TYR A 162 5.16 -2.55 16.74
N LEU A 163 6.50 -2.67 16.73
CA LEU A 163 7.44 -1.56 16.89
C LEU A 163 7.25 -0.80 18.21
N PRO A 164 7.30 -1.50 19.35
CA PRO A 164 7.16 -0.85 20.66
C PRO A 164 8.28 0.17 20.87
N THR A 165 7.90 1.35 21.35
CA THR A 165 8.83 2.43 21.64
C THR A 165 9.21 2.44 23.12
N PRO A 166 10.38 2.94 23.51
CA PRO A 166 10.73 3.15 24.89
C PRO A 166 9.68 3.99 25.62
N ASN A 167 9.29 3.57 26.82
CA ASN A 167 8.31 4.25 27.68
C ASN A 167 6.92 4.46 27.05
N GLY A 168 6.55 3.68 26.01
CA GLY A 168 5.25 3.80 25.36
C GLY A 168 5.05 5.12 24.62
N ALA A 169 6.13 5.77 24.17
CA ALA A 169 6.06 6.98 23.36
C ALA A 169 5.32 6.70 22.03
N ASN A 170 4.72 7.74 21.45
CA ASN A 170 4.13 7.65 20.12
C ASN A 170 5.23 7.30 19.09
N LEU A 171 5.01 6.28 18.27
CA LEU A 171 6.00 5.79 17.30
C LEU A 171 6.39 6.86 16.28
N GLY A 172 5.39 7.59 15.74
CA GLY A 172 5.64 8.67 14.78
C GLY A 172 6.49 9.79 15.36
N ASP A 173 6.15 10.26 16.57
CA ASP A 173 6.89 11.31 17.26
C ASP A 173 8.30 10.85 17.65
N TYR A 174 8.44 9.59 18.08
CA TYR A 174 9.73 9.00 18.42
C TYR A 174 10.66 8.95 17.19
N LEU A 175 10.15 8.42 16.08
CA LEU A 175 10.90 8.37 14.81
C LEU A 175 11.22 9.77 14.27
N MET A 176 10.27 10.70 14.33
CA MET A 176 10.47 12.09 13.88
C MET A 176 11.60 12.76 14.66
N LYS A 177 11.65 12.56 15.96
CA LYS A 177 12.70 13.11 16.82
C LYS A 177 14.09 12.56 16.48
N ASP A 178 14.20 11.23 16.34
CA ASP A 178 15.49 10.57 16.12
C ASP A 178 16.00 10.75 14.68
N LEU A 179 15.08 10.77 13.70
CA LEU A 179 15.42 10.96 12.29
C LEU A 179 15.57 12.44 11.89
N ASN A 180 15.09 13.37 12.73
CA ASN A 180 15.04 14.81 12.46
C ASN A 180 14.43 15.15 11.08
N LEU A 181 13.32 14.49 10.75
CA LEU A 181 12.52 14.66 9.53
C LEU A 181 11.05 14.39 9.87
N PRO A 182 10.09 15.01 9.17
CA PRO A 182 8.68 14.62 9.29
C PRO A 182 8.49 13.14 8.99
N VAL A 183 7.78 12.40 9.86
CA VAL A 183 7.48 10.98 9.69
C VAL A 183 5.97 10.78 9.71
N PHE A 184 5.45 10.06 8.71
CA PHE A 184 4.05 9.70 8.59
C PHE A 184 3.95 8.18 8.49
N ILE A 185 3.06 7.59 9.29
CA ILE A 185 2.91 6.14 9.40
C ILE A 185 1.48 5.77 9.07
N ASP A 186 1.30 4.69 8.30
CA ASP A 186 -0.02 4.12 8.04
C ASP A 186 0.04 2.58 8.00
N ASN A 187 -1.13 1.96 8.03
CA ASN A 187 -1.24 0.52 7.85
C ASN A 187 -0.90 0.14 6.39
N ASP A 188 -0.19 -0.99 6.19
CA ASP A 188 0.24 -1.52 4.90
C ASP A 188 -0.92 -1.68 3.89
N SER A 189 -2.02 -2.29 4.32
CA SER A 189 -3.19 -2.52 3.46
C SER A 189 -3.93 -1.23 3.13
N SER A 190 -3.96 -0.27 4.05
CA SER A 190 -4.45 1.10 3.79
C SER A 190 -3.61 1.80 2.72
N LEU A 191 -2.29 1.70 2.79
CA LEU A 191 -1.38 2.28 1.79
C LEU A 191 -1.53 1.59 0.43
N ILE A 192 -1.56 0.26 0.38
CA ILE A 192 -1.81 -0.48 -0.86
C ILE A 192 -3.13 -0.02 -1.49
N THR A 193 -4.15 0.23 -0.67
CA THR A 193 -5.45 0.73 -1.14
C THR A 193 -5.36 2.14 -1.72
N LEU A 194 -4.61 3.04 -1.09
CA LEU A 194 -4.33 4.37 -1.64
C LEU A 194 -3.56 4.29 -2.96
N ALA A 195 -2.58 3.37 -3.07
CA ALA A 195 -1.88 3.15 -4.33
C ALA A 195 -2.83 2.70 -5.44
N GLU A 196 -3.71 1.74 -5.17
CA GLU A 196 -4.68 1.25 -6.15
C GLU A 196 -5.70 2.34 -6.54
N LEU A 197 -6.11 3.19 -5.61
CA LEU A 197 -7.01 4.31 -5.85
C LEU A 197 -6.38 5.38 -6.74
N HIS A 198 -5.09 5.65 -6.60
CA HIS A 198 -4.45 6.76 -7.29
C HIS A 198 -3.65 6.34 -8.54
N PHE A 199 -3.11 5.12 -8.58
CA PHE A 199 -2.19 4.65 -9.61
C PHE A 199 -2.57 3.29 -10.21
N GLY A 200 -3.56 2.60 -9.66
CA GLY A 200 -3.86 1.21 -9.97
C GLY A 200 -5.26 0.97 -10.52
N LYS A 201 -5.79 -0.21 -10.21
CA LYS A 201 -7.05 -0.72 -10.75
C LYS A 201 -8.30 -0.10 -10.16
N ALA A 202 -8.19 0.57 -9.02
CA ALA A 202 -9.31 1.27 -8.38
C ALA A 202 -9.36 2.77 -8.77
N GLU A 203 -8.53 3.23 -9.73
CA GLU A 203 -8.54 4.62 -10.16
C GLU A 203 -9.90 5.04 -10.73
N GLY A 204 -10.50 6.07 -10.13
CA GLY A 204 -11.80 6.63 -10.54
C GLY A 204 -13.02 5.89 -10.00
N MET A 205 -12.84 4.77 -9.29
CA MET A 205 -13.94 4.03 -8.67
C MET A 205 -14.48 4.75 -7.43
N GLN A 206 -15.78 4.61 -7.18
CA GLN A 206 -16.44 5.17 -6.01
C GLN A 206 -16.42 4.19 -4.84
N ASP A 207 -16.77 2.92 -5.11
CA ASP A 207 -16.86 1.89 -4.09
C ASP A 207 -16.08 0.65 -4.55
N ALA A 208 -14.90 0.45 -3.97
CA ALA A 208 -14.03 -0.67 -4.31
C ALA A 208 -13.35 -1.25 -3.06
N LEU A 209 -12.97 -2.51 -3.16
CA LEU A 209 -12.22 -3.21 -2.13
C LEU A 209 -10.82 -3.55 -2.65
N VAL A 210 -9.82 -3.40 -1.82
CA VAL A 210 -8.45 -3.81 -2.14
C VAL A 210 -8.00 -4.82 -1.10
N VAL A 211 -7.74 -6.03 -1.56
CA VAL A 211 -7.30 -7.15 -0.72
C VAL A 211 -5.79 -7.26 -0.81
N ASN A 212 -5.12 -7.02 0.31
CA ASN A 212 -3.70 -7.28 0.45
C ASN A 212 -3.49 -8.77 0.77
N VAL A 213 -3.12 -9.55 -0.26
CA VAL A 213 -2.70 -10.94 -0.09
C VAL A 213 -1.21 -10.92 0.23
N GLY A 214 -0.89 -10.74 1.49
CA GLY A 214 0.47 -10.60 1.99
C GLY A 214 0.86 -11.71 2.97
N TRP A 215 1.87 -11.44 3.78
CA TRP A 215 2.25 -12.32 4.88
C TRP A 215 1.07 -12.58 5.82
N GLY A 216 0.29 -11.53 6.14
CA GLY A 216 -1.10 -11.61 6.57
C GLY A 216 -2.07 -11.37 5.41
N THR A 217 -3.38 -11.35 5.71
CA THR A 217 -4.44 -10.98 4.78
C THR A 217 -5.08 -9.68 5.24
N GLY A 218 -4.96 -8.62 4.45
CA GLY A 218 -5.52 -7.31 4.79
C GLY A 218 -6.60 -6.86 3.81
N LEU A 219 -7.37 -5.86 4.21
CA LEU A 219 -8.41 -5.23 3.41
C LEU A 219 -8.35 -3.72 3.58
N GLY A 220 -8.35 -3.01 2.46
CA GLY A 220 -8.73 -1.61 2.45
C GLY A 220 -10.02 -1.39 1.68
N MET A 221 -10.77 -0.40 2.09
CA MET A 221 -12.08 -0.08 1.50
C MET A 221 -12.06 1.32 0.94
N ILE A 222 -12.47 1.46 -0.31
CA ILE A 222 -12.75 2.74 -0.96
C ILE A 222 -14.26 2.92 -0.92
N ILE A 223 -14.73 4.01 -0.31
CA ILE A 223 -16.15 4.36 -0.22
C ILE A 223 -16.29 5.81 -0.66
N LYS A 224 -17.15 6.07 -1.64
CA LYS A 224 -17.32 7.41 -2.24
C LYS A 224 -16.02 8.02 -2.73
N GLY A 225 -15.17 7.20 -3.37
CA GLY A 225 -13.91 7.62 -3.96
C GLY A 225 -12.81 7.97 -2.95
N SER A 226 -12.92 7.55 -1.70
CA SER A 226 -11.96 7.84 -0.65
C SER A 226 -11.70 6.61 0.22
N LEU A 227 -10.49 6.48 0.75
CA LEU A 227 -10.14 5.42 1.68
C LEU A 227 -10.98 5.55 2.96
N TYR A 228 -11.75 4.51 3.28
CA TYR A 228 -12.55 4.44 4.49
C TYR A 228 -11.75 3.86 5.65
N ARG A 229 -11.64 4.62 6.73
CA ARG A 229 -10.84 4.26 7.91
C ARG A 229 -11.67 3.92 9.15
N GLY A 230 -13.00 4.09 9.09
CA GLY A 230 -13.86 3.98 10.28
C GLY A 230 -13.64 5.10 11.29
N SER A 231 -14.25 4.97 12.45
CA SER A 231 -14.22 6.01 13.50
C SER A 231 -12.88 6.13 14.22
N THR A 232 -12.09 5.06 14.27
CA THR A 232 -10.83 4.99 15.03
C THR A 232 -9.61 4.70 14.19
N GLY A 233 -9.77 4.56 12.86
CA GLY A 233 -8.69 4.25 11.94
C GLY A 233 -8.50 2.77 11.63
N TYR A 234 -9.27 1.86 12.25
CA TYR A 234 -9.08 0.41 12.17
C TYR A 234 -10.12 -0.32 11.29
N ALA A 235 -10.77 0.38 10.37
CA ALA A 235 -11.66 -0.30 9.43
C ALA A 235 -10.86 -1.20 8.48
N GLY A 236 -11.42 -2.38 8.16
CA GLY A 236 -10.79 -3.31 7.24
C GLY A 236 -10.18 -4.56 7.90
N GLU A 237 -10.38 -4.77 9.18
CA GLU A 237 -9.92 -5.96 9.93
C GLU A 237 -10.71 -7.23 9.54
N PHE A 238 -10.90 -7.41 8.26
CA PHE A 238 -11.70 -8.46 7.62
C PHE A 238 -11.14 -9.87 7.86
N SER A 239 -9.81 -10.01 7.89
CA SER A 239 -9.17 -11.31 8.09
C SER A 239 -9.44 -11.89 9.50
N HIS A 240 -9.86 -11.04 10.44
CA HIS A 240 -10.17 -11.47 11.80
C HIS A 240 -11.66 -11.81 12.04
N ILE A 241 -12.49 -11.78 10.98
CA ILE A 241 -13.86 -12.29 11.05
C ILE A 241 -13.82 -13.83 11.23
N PRO A 242 -14.64 -14.42 12.12
CA PRO A 242 -14.61 -15.86 12.44
C PRO A 242 -15.30 -16.69 11.34
N LEU A 243 -14.68 -16.80 10.18
CA LEU A 243 -15.18 -17.53 9.01
C LEU A 243 -14.48 -18.88 8.77
N SER A 244 -13.35 -19.13 9.47
CA SER A 244 -12.67 -20.42 9.39
C SER A 244 -13.49 -21.54 10.03
N LYS A 245 -13.48 -22.72 9.41
CA LYS A 245 -14.06 -23.93 9.99
C LYS A 245 -13.15 -24.56 11.07
N THR A 246 -11.88 -24.12 11.11
CA THR A 246 -10.93 -24.59 12.12
C THR A 246 -11.01 -23.72 13.37
N ASN A 247 -10.74 -24.30 14.53
CA ASN A 247 -10.66 -23.56 15.80
C ASN A 247 -9.22 -23.12 16.09
N ASN A 248 -8.42 -22.86 15.05
CA ASN A 248 -7.04 -22.46 15.19
C ASN A 248 -6.93 -21.07 15.84
N LEU A 249 -5.90 -20.92 16.68
CA LEU A 249 -5.58 -19.65 17.31
C LEU A 249 -4.97 -18.71 16.25
N CYS A 250 -5.53 -17.51 16.16
CA CYS A 250 -4.98 -16.42 15.33
C CYS A 250 -3.99 -15.58 16.15
N SER A 251 -3.07 -14.91 15.47
CA SER A 251 -2.12 -13.94 16.07
C SER A 251 -2.81 -12.82 16.85
N CYS A 252 -4.06 -12.47 16.49
CA CYS A 252 -4.88 -11.49 17.23
C CYS A 252 -5.42 -12.01 18.58
N GLY A 253 -5.12 -13.25 18.96
CA GLY A 253 -5.59 -13.88 20.21
C GLY A 253 -7.00 -14.48 20.14
N LYS A 254 -7.70 -14.40 18.99
CA LYS A 254 -9.01 -15.00 18.76
C LYS A 254 -8.88 -16.32 18.00
N ARG A 255 -9.96 -17.11 17.94
CA ARG A 255 -9.99 -18.39 17.23
C ARG A 255 -10.94 -18.34 16.03
N GLY A 256 -10.61 -19.09 14.99
CA GLY A 256 -11.47 -19.21 13.81
C GLY A 256 -11.48 -18.01 12.88
N CYS A 257 -10.52 -17.10 13.00
CA CYS A 257 -10.35 -15.99 12.07
C CYS A 257 -10.10 -16.50 10.63
N LEU A 258 -10.57 -15.78 9.62
CA LEU A 258 -10.30 -16.06 8.21
C LEU A 258 -8.78 -16.10 7.93
N GLU A 259 -8.00 -15.30 8.62
CA GLU A 259 -6.53 -15.19 8.57
C GLU A 259 -5.84 -16.56 8.65
N VAL A 260 -6.31 -17.47 9.52
CA VAL A 260 -5.69 -18.79 9.74
C VAL A 260 -5.87 -19.76 8.55
N ASP A 261 -6.62 -19.35 7.53
CA ASP A 261 -6.80 -20.11 6.30
C ASP A 261 -6.21 -19.42 5.07
N THR A 262 -6.05 -18.07 5.09
CA THR A 262 -5.83 -17.26 3.89
C THR A 262 -4.48 -16.57 3.80
N SER A 263 -3.77 -16.40 4.92
CA SER A 263 -2.48 -15.70 4.93
C SER A 263 -1.37 -16.52 4.27
N LEU A 264 -0.43 -15.84 3.63
CA LEU A 264 0.74 -16.47 3.01
C LEU A 264 1.59 -17.21 4.06
N TRP A 265 1.67 -16.68 5.28
CA TRP A 265 2.30 -17.36 6.41
C TRP A 265 1.72 -18.74 6.64
N VAL A 266 0.40 -18.83 6.75
CA VAL A 266 -0.28 -20.13 6.97
C VAL A 266 -0.10 -21.07 5.81
N MET A 267 -0.07 -20.57 4.57
CA MET A 267 0.20 -21.38 3.39
C MET A 267 1.61 -21.98 3.43
N VAL A 268 2.61 -21.19 3.85
CA VAL A 268 3.99 -21.67 4.03
C VAL A 268 4.08 -22.73 5.13
N GLU A 269 3.40 -22.53 6.27
CA GLU A 269 3.41 -23.53 7.35
C GLU A 269 2.72 -24.83 6.93
N LYS A 270 1.63 -24.79 6.18
CA LYS A 270 1.00 -25.97 5.58
C LYS A 270 1.94 -26.68 4.60
N ALA A 271 2.70 -25.92 3.80
CA ALA A 271 3.69 -26.51 2.90
C ALA A 271 4.83 -27.20 3.68
N LYS A 272 5.36 -26.57 4.73
CA LYS A 272 6.39 -27.17 5.59
C LYS A 272 5.90 -28.47 6.25
N ALA A 273 4.67 -28.49 6.76
CA ALA A 273 4.06 -29.65 7.38
C ALA A 273 3.96 -30.82 6.37
N ALA A 274 3.42 -30.56 5.18
CA ALA A 274 3.30 -31.58 4.12
C ALA A 274 4.66 -32.14 3.67
N LEU A 275 5.69 -31.27 3.56
CA LEU A 275 7.06 -31.71 3.25
C LEU A 275 7.66 -32.59 4.36
N ALA A 276 7.35 -32.30 5.64
CA ALA A 276 7.78 -33.10 6.78
C ALA A 276 7.10 -34.50 6.78
N GLU A 277 5.87 -34.60 6.29
CA GLU A 277 5.12 -35.84 6.09
C GLU A 277 5.61 -36.63 4.85
N GLY A 278 6.56 -36.09 4.08
CA GLY A 278 7.18 -36.78 2.94
C GLY A 278 6.49 -36.50 1.60
N VAL A 279 5.59 -35.53 1.50
CA VAL A 279 4.98 -35.14 0.22
C VAL A 279 6.05 -34.58 -0.71
N GLU A 280 6.13 -35.10 -1.91
CA GLU A 280 7.09 -34.64 -2.93
C GLU A 280 6.66 -33.30 -3.52
N SER A 281 7.60 -32.32 -3.53
CA SER A 281 7.39 -30.98 -4.06
C SER A 281 8.72 -30.30 -4.34
N SER A 282 8.74 -29.40 -5.31
CA SER A 282 9.88 -28.52 -5.62
C SER A 282 10.27 -27.64 -4.44
N MET A 283 9.32 -27.34 -3.56
CA MET A 283 9.55 -26.54 -2.34
C MET A 283 10.56 -27.18 -1.39
N LYS A 284 10.75 -28.51 -1.43
CA LYS A 284 11.79 -29.20 -0.66
C LYS A 284 13.21 -28.70 -0.97
N LYS A 285 13.45 -28.29 -2.22
CA LYS A 285 14.71 -27.68 -2.65
C LYS A 285 14.69 -26.16 -2.44
N LEU A 286 13.60 -25.50 -2.82
CA LEU A 286 13.46 -24.05 -2.72
C LEU A 286 13.61 -23.53 -1.28
N PHE A 287 13.03 -24.23 -0.30
CA PHE A 287 13.10 -23.83 1.11
C PHE A 287 14.48 -24.01 1.76
N LYS A 288 15.44 -24.64 1.06
CA LYS A 288 16.85 -24.69 1.48
C LYS A 288 17.66 -23.50 1.01
N ASP A 289 17.18 -22.79 0.00
CA ASP A 289 17.80 -21.59 -0.52
C ASP A 289 17.48 -20.41 0.41
N LYS A 290 18.53 -19.81 0.98
CA LYS A 290 18.43 -18.67 1.90
C LYS A 290 18.43 -17.31 1.19
N SER A 291 18.46 -17.29 -0.13
CA SER A 291 18.47 -16.05 -0.92
C SER A 291 17.13 -15.32 -0.93
N LYS A 292 16.04 -16.02 -0.58
CA LYS A 292 14.67 -15.52 -0.52
C LYS A 292 13.94 -16.02 0.72
N HIS A 293 12.88 -15.32 1.11
CA HIS A 293 11.99 -15.77 2.18
C HIS A 293 11.06 -16.91 1.73
N PHE A 294 10.60 -17.72 2.68
CA PHE A 294 9.74 -18.87 2.41
C PHE A 294 8.47 -18.53 1.61
N GLY A 295 7.88 -17.34 1.86
CA GLY A 295 6.73 -16.87 1.09
C GLY A 295 7.04 -16.65 -0.39
N ASP A 296 8.22 -16.10 -0.71
CA ASP A 296 8.65 -15.93 -2.10
C ASP A 296 8.91 -17.26 -2.77
N HIS A 297 9.55 -18.20 -2.08
CA HIS A 297 9.75 -19.56 -2.57
C HIS A 297 8.44 -20.32 -2.79
N PHE A 298 7.45 -20.11 -1.90
CA PHE A 298 6.11 -20.67 -2.08
C PHE A 298 5.44 -20.12 -3.35
N LEU A 299 5.49 -18.81 -3.56
CA LEU A 299 4.95 -18.18 -4.76
C LEU A 299 5.72 -18.60 -6.03
N ASP A 300 7.03 -18.75 -5.96
CA ASP A 300 7.85 -19.28 -7.06
C ASP A 300 7.42 -20.71 -7.41
N ALA A 301 7.14 -21.57 -6.42
CA ALA A 301 6.62 -22.92 -6.63
C ALA A 301 5.23 -22.90 -7.29
N VAL A 302 4.34 -22.00 -6.87
CA VAL A 302 3.04 -21.81 -7.53
C VAL A 302 3.22 -21.43 -9.00
N ILE A 303 4.10 -20.46 -9.30
CA ILE A 303 4.38 -20.03 -10.67
C ILE A 303 4.98 -21.16 -11.51
N GLN A 304 5.80 -22.02 -10.90
CA GLN A 304 6.36 -23.21 -11.53
C GLN A 304 5.37 -24.39 -11.60
N GLN A 305 4.12 -24.17 -11.24
CA GLN A 305 3.03 -25.16 -11.29
C GLN A 305 3.26 -26.39 -10.39
N ASP A 306 3.91 -26.21 -9.25
CA ASP A 306 4.06 -27.27 -8.25
C ASP A 306 2.69 -27.72 -7.71
N PRO A 307 2.32 -29.02 -7.80
CA PRO A 307 0.98 -29.46 -7.43
C PRO A 307 0.63 -29.22 -5.97
N LEU A 308 1.58 -29.37 -5.03
CA LEU A 308 1.35 -29.12 -3.62
C LEU A 308 1.13 -27.61 -3.36
N ALA A 309 1.97 -26.75 -3.93
CA ALA A 309 1.84 -25.30 -3.80
C ALA A 309 0.50 -24.80 -4.36
N ILE A 310 0.09 -25.28 -5.54
CA ILE A 310 -1.21 -24.94 -6.15
C ILE A 310 -2.36 -25.42 -5.27
N SER A 311 -2.31 -26.63 -4.74
CA SER A 311 -3.37 -27.16 -3.88
C SER A 311 -3.56 -26.32 -2.63
N ILE A 312 -2.46 -25.94 -1.95
CA ILE A 312 -2.49 -25.10 -0.75
C ILE A 312 -3.03 -23.69 -1.09
N LEU A 313 -2.53 -23.08 -2.17
CA LEU A 313 -3.01 -21.78 -2.63
C LEU A 313 -4.51 -21.82 -2.93
N SER A 314 -4.96 -22.82 -3.67
CA SER A 314 -6.36 -22.98 -4.08
C SER A 314 -7.29 -23.09 -2.86
N ALA A 315 -6.89 -23.85 -1.84
CA ALA A 315 -7.64 -23.99 -0.60
C ALA A 315 -7.76 -22.64 0.14
N GLY A 316 -6.65 -21.88 0.25
CA GLY A 316 -6.66 -20.54 0.86
C GLY A 316 -7.50 -19.53 0.06
N CYS A 317 -7.36 -19.54 -1.26
CA CYS A 317 -8.13 -18.69 -2.17
C CYS A 317 -9.64 -18.98 -2.11
N PHE A 318 -10.04 -20.23 -1.94
CA PHE A 318 -11.45 -20.59 -1.75
C PHE A 318 -12.01 -19.97 -0.46
N GLN A 319 -11.27 -20.07 0.66
CA GLN A 319 -11.69 -19.43 1.91
C GLN A 319 -11.71 -17.91 1.80
N LEU A 320 -10.75 -17.31 1.10
CA LEU A 320 -10.75 -15.89 0.80
C LEU A 320 -12.01 -15.50 0.01
N GLY A 321 -12.34 -16.24 -1.05
CA GLY A 321 -13.53 -16.01 -1.87
C GLY A 321 -14.82 -16.09 -1.06
N LYS A 322 -14.92 -17.02 -0.10
CA LYS A 322 -16.05 -17.10 0.83
C LYS A 322 -16.16 -15.83 1.70
N GLY A 323 -15.05 -15.33 2.21
CA GLY A 323 -15.01 -14.05 2.93
C GLY A 323 -15.43 -12.87 2.03
N LEU A 324 -14.89 -12.83 0.80
CA LEU A 324 -15.25 -11.80 -0.18
C LEU A 324 -16.74 -11.81 -0.55
N SER A 325 -17.39 -12.99 -0.62
CA SER A 325 -18.83 -13.10 -0.82
C SER A 325 -19.64 -12.38 0.27
N THR A 326 -19.16 -12.44 1.53
CA THR A 326 -19.76 -11.68 2.63
C THR A 326 -19.62 -10.17 2.42
N LEU A 327 -18.44 -9.71 1.99
CA LEU A 327 -18.21 -8.29 1.73
C LEU A 327 -18.99 -7.78 0.53
N ILE A 328 -19.14 -8.58 -0.53
CA ILE A 328 -19.99 -8.27 -1.69
C ILE A 328 -21.43 -8.02 -1.26
N HIS A 329 -21.99 -8.88 -0.39
CA HIS A 329 -23.35 -8.72 0.12
C HIS A 329 -23.55 -7.48 1.00
N ILE A 330 -22.49 -7.07 1.75
CA ILE A 330 -22.58 -5.94 2.69
C ILE A 330 -22.31 -4.60 2.01
N LEU A 331 -21.30 -4.56 1.11
CA LEU A 331 -20.77 -3.31 0.57
C LEU A 331 -21.13 -3.09 -0.89
N ASN A 332 -21.48 -4.16 -1.63
CA ASN A 332 -21.81 -4.12 -3.06
C ASN A 332 -20.80 -3.29 -3.89
N PRO A 333 -19.50 -3.65 -3.88
CA PRO A 333 -18.47 -2.87 -4.52
C PRO A 333 -18.49 -3.04 -6.04
N GLU A 334 -18.04 -2.02 -6.79
CA GLU A 334 -17.83 -2.07 -8.24
C GLU A 334 -16.69 -3.04 -8.59
N CYS A 335 -15.64 -3.06 -7.74
CA CYS A 335 -14.44 -3.83 -7.99
C CYS A 335 -13.81 -4.35 -6.70
N ILE A 336 -13.19 -5.53 -6.80
CA ILE A 336 -12.26 -6.08 -5.81
C ILE A 336 -10.91 -6.24 -6.49
N VAL A 337 -9.89 -5.54 -5.97
CA VAL A 337 -8.51 -5.63 -6.46
C VAL A 337 -7.72 -6.56 -5.54
N LEU A 338 -7.14 -7.62 -6.10
CA LEU A 338 -6.20 -8.48 -5.38
C LEU A 338 -4.80 -7.90 -5.56
N SER A 339 -4.20 -7.46 -4.48
CA SER A 339 -2.91 -6.75 -4.44
C SER A 339 -1.98 -7.38 -3.39
N GLY A 340 -0.85 -6.75 -3.10
CA GLY A 340 0.16 -7.27 -2.19
C GLY A 340 1.03 -8.36 -2.82
N ARG A 341 1.96 -8.90 -2.02
CA ARG A 341 2.97 -9.88 -2.47
C ARG A 341 2.36 -11.12 -3.13
N GLY A 342 1.25 -11.64 -2.60
CA GLY A 342 0.55 -12.81 -3.12
C GLY A 342 -0.02 -12.60 -4.52
N ALA A 343 -0.24 -11.36 -4.96
CA ALA A 343 -0.67 -11.06 -6.33
C ALA A 343 0.34 -11.54 -7.40
N ARG A 344 1.60 -11.82 -7.02
CA ARG A 344 2.61 -12.48 -7.88
C ARG A 344 2.15 -13.86 -8.38
N ALA A 345 1.29 -14.57 -7.65
CA ALA A 345 0.69 -15.81 -8.12
C ALA A 345 -0.22 -15.59 -9.36
N GLY A 346 -0.55 -14.35 -9.69
CA GLY A 346 -1.26 -13.97 -10.89
C GLY A 346 -2.63 -14.62 -11.00
N LYS A 347 -2.95 -15.09 -12.20
CA LYS A 347 -4.25 -15.69 -12.50
C LYS A 347 -4.54 -16.98 -11.70
N MET A 348 -3.56 -17.56 -11.03
CA MET A 348 -3.75 -18.77 -10.20
C MET A 348 -4.63 -18.48 -8.97
N LEU A 349 -4.74 -17.21 -8.54
CA LEU A 349 -5.62 -16.80 -7.44
C LEU A 349 -7.11 -16.88 -7.82
N LEU A 350 -7.47 -16.58 -9.07
CA LEU A 350 -8.85 -16.30 -9.47
C LEU A 350 -9.81 -17.51 -9.46
N PRO A 351 -9.43 -18.71 -9.94
CA PRO A 351 -10.38 -19.81 -10.09
C PRO A 351 -11.09 -20.20 -8.79
N SER A 352 -10.33 -20.37 -7.71
CA SER A 352 -10.88 -20.80 -6.42
C SER A 352 -11.66 -19.68 -5.72
N ILE A 353 -11.25 -18.41 -5.90
CA ILE A 353 -12.02 -17.25 -5.44
C ILE A 353 -13.37 -17.20 -6.18
N GLN A 354 -13.35 -17.33 -7.51
CA GLN A 354 -14.58 -17.30 -8.31
C GLN A 354 -15.50 -18.47 -7.99
N GLN A 355 -14.94 -19.67 -7.77
CA GLN A 355 -15.71 -20.84 -7.35
C GLN A 355 -16.47 -20.54 -6.04
N ALA A 356 -15.79 -19.99 -5.04
CA ALA A 356 -16.41 -19.66 -3.76
C ALA A 356 -17.46 -18.57 -3.90
N ILE A 357 -17.24 -17.56 -4.72
CA ILE A 357 -18.23 -16.51 -4.98
C ILE A 357 -19.46 -17.10 -5.65
N ASN A 358 -19.31 -17.99 -6.64
CA ASN A 358 -20.43 -18.66 -7.29
C ASN A 358 -21.23 -19.54 -6.32
N GLU A 359 -20.58 -20.12 -5.29
CA GLU A 359 -21.23 -20.97 -4.29
C GLU A 359 -21.93 -20.16 -3.20
N PHE A 360 -21.36 -19.03 -2.76
CA PHE A 360 -21.80 -18.33 -1.55
C PHE A 360 -22.45 -16.95 -1.81
N CYS A 361 -22.30 -16.38 -3.00
CA CYS A 361 -22.86 -15.06 -3.29
C CYS A 361 -24.14 -15.15 -4.12
N ILE A 362 -25.07 -14.24 -3.87
CA ILE A 362 -26.28 -14.09 -4.71
C ILE A 362 -25.82 -13.69 -6.12
N PRO A 363 -26.12 -14.49 -7.17
CA PRO A 363 -25.54 -14.27 -8.51
C PRO A 363 -25.77 -12.86 -9.04
N ARG A 364 -26.99 -12.33 -8.89
CA ARG A 364 -27.36 -10.99 -9.37
C ARG A 364 -26.52 -9.85 -8.74
N ILE A 365 -25.99 -10.05 -7.53
CA ILE A 365 -25.12 -9.09 -6.87
C ILE A 365 -23.67 -9.34 -7.29
N ALA A 366 -23.24 -10.61 -7.32
CA ALA A 366 -21.90 -11.00 -7.73
C ALA A 366 -21.54 -10.51 -9.15
N ASP A 367 -22.51 -10.60 -10.09
CA ASP A 367 -22.34 -10.17 -11.49
C ASP A 367 -22.06 -8.66 -11.64
N GLN A 368 -22.31 -7.86 -10.62
CA GLN A 368 -22.01 -6.42 -10.61
C GLN A 368 -20.61 -6.10 -10.12
N THR A 369 -19.92 -7.06 -9.50
CA THR A 369 -18.58 -6.86 -8.92
C THR A 369 -17.50 -7.47 -9.80
N THR A 370 -16.56 -6.66 -10.26
CA THR A 370 -15.41 -7.16 -11.01
C THR A 370 -14.28 -7.54 -10.05
N ILE A 371 -13.65 -8.72 -10.25
CA ILE A 371 -12.44 -9.11 -9.52
C ILE A 371 -11.25 -9.00 -10.45
N THR A 372 -10.23 -8.26 -10.03
CA THR A 372 -9.05 -8.00 -10.85
C THR A 372 -7.75 -8.13 -10.03
N LEU A 373 -6.64 -8.29 -10.74
CA LEU A 373 -5.31 -8.31 -10.14
C LEU A 373 -4.68 -6.93 -10.24
N SER A 374 -3.95 -6.54 -9.21
CA SER A 374 -3.12 -5.34 -9.20
C SER A 374 -2.11 -5.37 -10.36
N THR A 375 -1.83 -4.19 -10.90
CA THR A 375 -0.75 -3.97 -11.87
C THR A 375 0.43 -3.21 -11.28
N LEU A 376 0.34 -2.83 -10.01
CA LEU A 376 1.39 -2.06 -9.32
C LEU A 376 2.51 -2.95 -8.78
N ALA A 377 2.27 -4.27 -8.73
CA ALA A 377 3.21 -5.26 -8.20
C ALA A 377 3.73 -4.90 -6.79
N ASP A 378 5.00 -5.17 -6.52
CA ASP A 378 5.63 -4.95 -5.22
C ASP A 378 5.86 -3.45 -4.89
N ASN A 379 5.56 -2.55 -5.83
CA ASN A 379 5.77 -1.09 -5.64
C ASN A 379 4.56 -0.36 -5.04
N ALA A 380 3.41 -1.03 -4.91
CA ALA A 380 2.17 -0.39 -4.45
C ALA A 380 2.36 0.33 -3.12
N GLU A 381 2.88 -0.36 -2.12
CA GLU A 381 3.05 0.17 -0.77
C GLU A 381 4.09 1.30 -0.72
N LEU A 382 5.22 1.15 -1.42
CA LEU A 382 6.26 2.18 -1.48
C LEU A 382 5.76 3.47 -2.17
N LEU A 383 5.00 3.34 -3.27
CA LEU A 383 4.37 4.49 -3.93
C LEU A 383 3.38 5.19 -3.01
N ALA A 384 2.59 4.42 -2.26
CA ALA A 384 1.63 4.99 -1.32
C ALA A 384 2.31 5.61 -0.10
N ALA A 385 3.39 5.01 0.40
CA ALA A 385 4.20 5.60 1.46
C ALA A 385 4.79 6.96 1.02
N ALA A 386 5.23 7.08 -0.24
CA ALA A 386 5.63 8.38 -0.78
C ALA A 386 4.46 9.36 -0.87
N SER A 387 3.30 8.89 -1.32
CA SER A 387 2.08 9.69 -1.42
C SER A 387 1.60 10.19 -0.05
N LEU A 388 1.75 9.38 1.01
CA LEU A 388 1.43 9.77 2.38
C LEU A 388 2.22 11.01 2.82
N VAL A 389 3.49 11.10 2.43
CA VAL A 389 4.31 12.30 2.68
C VAL A 389 3.77 13.49 1.89
N VAL A 390 3.45 13.31 0.61
CA VAL A 390 2.90 14.40 -0.22
C VAL A 390 1.57 14.91 0.32
N GLU A 391 0.70 14.01 0.81
CA GLU A 391 -0.60 14.37 1.39
C GLU A 391 -0.49 15.24 2.65
N ASN A 392 0.54 15.00 3.45
CA ASN A 392 0.73 15.65 4.72
C ASN A 392 1.76 16.80 4.69
N SER A 393 2.41 17.03 3.54
CA SER A 393 3.44 18.06 3.40
C SER A 393 2.87 19.40 3.00
N GLN A 394 3.52 20.45 3.54
CA GLN A 394 3.29 21.84 3.14
C GLN A 394 4.46 22.24 2.24
N PHE A 395 4.17 22.51 0.97
CA PHE A 395 5.18 22.92 -0.01
C PHE A 395 5.35 24.45 0.03
N GLU A 396 6.33 24.88 0.80
CA GLU A 396 6.74 26.29 0.91
C GLU A 396 7.65 26.72 -0.24
#